data_2bc95bdb1043003c3b45d870e8fdd62c
#
_entry.id   2bc95bdb1043003c3b45d870e8fdd62c
#
_cell.length_a   1.000
_cell.length_b   1.000
_cell.length_c   1.000
_cell.angle_alpha   90.00
_cell.angle_beta   90.00
_cell.angle_gamma   90.00
#
_symmetry.space_group_name_H-M   'P 1'
#
loop_
_entity.id
_entity.type
_entity.pdbx_description
1 polymer ?
#
loop_
_entity_poly.entity_id
_entity_poly.type
_entity_poly.pdbx_seq_one_letter_code
_entity_poly.pdbx_strand_id
1 'polypeptide(L)'
;MTTSLPSTPHPGHAATCAPQAGQPTRRSVLGALAALPVAFHAPLRADNTAPLKIAQSTALSGPLGELGQAMHQGAKACFAAINAKGGVNGRPIELVAVDDGYDVKRALANVKGFIEDRNNFALFNCMGTPMIEAMLPQVIESGIPFFAPFSGALSVRPKNARNVFNIRASYADEAEQLVQHLATIGIKRIAIVYQNNSFGKEVFDATQRSMTRHKLDATAIVTVENNSSDAGAAAAKVATSNPEAVLVGLAGKPTIDFVKAMRMHRKGLPLYALSIMGAAATLKAMGDDATGIAISQVVPLPNATVVPVVREFQQAWKAAGVTLAPSHLALEGYLNARVFAEALRLAGRNPTRSGFIDSTWNLKRYDLGGFEVSFSDSATNASRFVELTMVARDGRF
;
A
#
# COMPACT_ATOMS: atom_id res chain seq x y z
N MET A 1 -61.50 25.15 35.52
CA MET A 1 -62.21 24.41 36.59
C MET A 1 -61.11 23.78 37.42
N THR A 2 -60.81 24.43 38.45
CA THR A 2 -60.93 24.15 39.87
C THR A 2 -59.97 23.14 40.41
N THR A 3 -58.96 23.60 41.09
CA THR A 3 -58.74 23.70 42.56
C THR A 3 -58.34 22.36 43.16
N SER A 4 -57.39 22.18 44.05
CA SER A 4 -56.89 22.98 45.16
C SER A 4 -55.73 22.21 45.89
N LEU A 5 -54.74 22.93 46.37
CA LEU A 5 -53.97 22.59 47.58
C LEU A 5 -54.86 22.82 48.82
N PRO A 6 -54.53 22.41 50.04
CA PRO A 6 -53.33 22.59 50.83
C PRO A 6 -53.05 21.43 51.84
N SER A 7 -52.14 21.33 52.77
CA SER A 7 -51.57 22.18 53.82
C SER A 7 -50.57 21.39 54.71
N THR A 8 -49.59 22.10 55.17
CA THR A 8 -48.72 21.73 56.31
C THR A 8 -49.39 21.83 57.64
N PRO A 9 -48.87 21.25 58.78
CA PRO A 9 -48.08 22.08 59.69
C PRO A 9 -46.90 21.35 60.46
N HIS A 10 -45.97 22.17 60.89
CA HIS A 10 -45.00 22.03 61.99
C HIS A 10 -45.71 22.21 63.34
N PRO A 11 -45.05 22.20 64.60
CA PRO A 11 -43.72 21.80 65.06
C PRO A 11 -43.63 21.03 66.40
N GLY A 12 -42.45 20.72 66.92
CA GLY A 12 -42.32 20.27 68.33
C GLY A 12 -40.84 20.20 68.78
N HIS A 13 -40.53 21.15 69.67
CA HIS A 13 -39.28 21.29 70.43
C HIS A 13 -39.08 20.25 71.52
N ALA A 14 -37.83 19.92 71.88
CA ALA A 14 -37.23 19.81 73.25
C ALA A 14 -35.82 19.20 73.08
N ALA A 15 -34.75 19.86 73.35
CA ALA A 15 -34.02 20.30 74.53
C ALA A 15 -33.18 19.19 75.22
N THR A 16 -31.84 19.43 75.15
CA THR A 16 -30.78 19.24 76.20
C THR A 16 -30.54 17.89 76.83
N CYS A 17 -29.30 17.38 76.70
CA CYS A 17 -28.35 17.22 77.83
C CYS A 17 -26.99 16.70 77.32
N ALA A 18 -25.89 17.45 77.61
CA ALA A 18 -24.56 16.96 77.63
C ALA A 18 -24.20 16.35 79.01
N PRO A 19 -23.30 15.41 79.14
CA PRO A 19 -22.30 15.50 80.18
C PRO A 19 -20.88 15.17 79.70
N GLN A 20 -19.98 16.07 80.09
CA GLN A 20 -18.74 15.97 80.82
C GLN A 20 -17.67 14.95 80.40
N ALA A 21 -16.49 15.53 80.13
CA ALA A 21 -15.20 14.93 79.94
C ALA A 21 -14.75 14.05 81.12
N GLY A 22 -14.25 12.86 80.84
CA GLY A 22 -13.48 11.99 81.72
C GLY A 22 -12.03 11.93 81.25
N GLN A 23 -11.10 12.28 82.11
CA GLN A 23 -9.64 12.27 81.94
C GLN A 23 -9.06 10.85 81.78
N PRO A 24 -7.93 10.69 81.01
CA PRO A 24 -7.35 9.38 80.74
C PRO A 24 -6.47 8.90 81.88
N THR A 25 -6.70 7.65 82.32
CA THR A 25 -5.80 6.92 83.18
C THR A 25 -4.66 6.31 82.35
N ARG A 26 -3.41 6.56 82.86
CA ARG A 26 -2.17 5.92 82.41
C ARG A 26 -2.23 4.40 82.64
N ARG A 27 -2.21 3.62 81.55
CA ARG A 27 -1.61 2.27 81.40
C ARG A 27 -2.22 1.55 80.21
N SER A 28 -1.56 1.68 79.05
CA SER A 28 -1.46 0.64 78.00
C SER A 28 -0.65 1.21 76.85
N VAL A 29 0.67 1.29 77.08
CA VAL A 29 1.67 1.39 76.02
C VAL A 29 2.11 -0.03 75.76
N LEU A 30 1.70 -0.61 74.60
CA LEU A 30 2.41 -1.71 73.94
C LEU A 30 1.46 -2.25 72.83
N GLY A 31 1.84 -2.07 71.59
CA GLY A 31 1.27 -2.83 70.43
C GLY A 31 0.64 -2.05 69.29
N ALA A 32 1.26 -0.96 68.81
CA ALA A 32 0.97 -0.47 67.47
C ALA A 32 2.16 -0.79 66.57
N LEU A 33 2.21 -2.01 66.06
CA LEU A 33 2.99 -2.32 64.85
C LEU A 33 2.36 -1.56 63.70
N ALA A 34 3.07 -0.54 63.24
CA ALA A 34 2.72 0.21 62.06
C ALA A 34 2.70 -0.72 60.84
N ALA A 35 1.52 -1.10 60.36
CA ALA A 35 1.35 -1.67 59.05
C ALA A 35 1.59 -0.55 58.03
N LEU A 36 2.81 -0.39 57.55
CA LEU A 36 3.13 0.39 56.37
C LEU A 36 2.39 -0.24 55.21
N PRO A 37 1.53 0.53 54.48
CA PRO A 37 1.00 0.03 53.24
C PRO A 37 2.19 -0.16 52.30
N VAL A 38 2.54 -1.41 51.99
CA VAL A 38 3.39 -1.75 50.86
C VAL A 38 2.61 -1.31 49.64
N ALA A 39 2.86 -0.08 49.19
CA ALA A 39 2.43 0.38 47.86
C ALA A 39 3.10 -0.55 46.87
N PHE A 40 2.33 -1.52 46.35
CA PHE A 40 2.69 -2.26 45.15
C PHE A 40 2.82 -1.21 44.04
N HIS A 41 4.03 -0.73 43.84
CA HIS A 41 4.37 0.00 42.63
C HIS A 41 4.35 -1.05 41.51
N ALA A 42 3.15 -1.30 40.94
CA ALA A 42 3.08 -1.89 39.63
C ALA A 42 3.95 -0.98 38.74
N PRO A 43 4.95 -1.53 38.04
CA PRO A 43 5.72 -0.70 37.10
C PRO A 43 4.72 -0.06 36.19
N LEU A 44 4.58 1.27 36.23
CA LEU A 44 3.95 2.06 35.19
C LEU A 44 4.78 1.72 33.93
N ARG A 45 4.28 0.75 33.16
CA ARG A 45 4.75 0.58 31.79
C ARG A 45 4.43 1.91 31.12
N ALA A 46 5.48 2.70 30.89
CA ALA A 46 5.37 3.89 30.11
C ALA A 46 4.69 3.50 28.80
N ASP A 47 3.43 3.92 28.62
CA ASP A 47 2.73 3.75 27.36
C ASP A 47 3.58 4.49 26.31
N ASN A 48 4.20 3.72 25.43
CA ASN A 48 5.01 4.29 24.37
C ASN A 48 4.05 4.93 23.34
N THR A 49 3.65 6.17 23.62
CA THR A 49 2.76 6.97 22.76
C THR A 49 3.49 7.64 21.59
N ALA A 50 4.83 7.53 21.55
CA ALA A 50 5.63 8.05 20.44
C ALA A 50 5.21 7.38 19.13
N PRO A 51 5.13 8.14 18.03
CA PRO A 51 4.77 7.59 16.72
C PRO A 51 5.65 6.42 16.32
N LEU A 52 5.04 5.40 15.73
CA LEU A 52 5.77 4.31 15.09
C LEU A 52 6.21 4.77 13.72
N LYS A 53 7.52 4.98 13.55
CA LYS A 53 8.12 5.50 12.33
C LYS A 53 8.37 4.38 11.33
N ILE A 54 7.89 4.55 10.11
CA ILE A 54 8.17 3.69 8.95
C ILE A 54 8.73 4.53 7.81
N ALA A 55 9.59 3.93 6.99
CA ALA A 55 10.37 4.65 6.00
C ALA A 55 10.09 4.16 4.58
N GLN A 56 10.08 5.09 3.63
CA GLN A 56 9.81 4.85 2.22
C GLN A 56 10.87 5.53 1.34
N SER A 57 11.59 4.77 0.50
CA SER A 57 12.32 5.29 -0.64
C SER A 57 11.47 5.10 -1.89
N THR A 58 11.14 6.18 -2.56
CA THR A 58 10.24 6.14 -3.72
C THR A 58 10.50 7.33 -4.63
N ALA A 59 10.20 7.18 -5.92
CA ALA A 59 10.27 8.31 -6.84
C ALA A 59 9.14 9.31 -6.50
N LEU A 60 9.50 10.49 -6.00
CA LEU A 60 8.58 11.61 -5.81
C LEU A 60 8.80 12.71 -6.87
N SER A 61 9.88 12.58 -7.63
CA SER A 61 10.25 13.46 -8.74
C SER A 61 10.67 12.65 -9.97
N GLY A 62 10.93 13.34 -11.09
CA GLY A 62 11.39 12.72 -12.32
C GLY A 62 10.28 12.00 -13.11
N PRO A 63 10.64 11.19 -14.14
CA PRO A 63 9.71 10.61 -15.10
C PRO A 63 8.66 9.65 -14.52
N LEU A 64 8.93 9.10 -13.33
CA LEU A 64 8.04 8.16 -12.61
C LEU A 64 7.55 8.72 -11.27
N GLY A 65 7.80 10.00 -11.00
CA GLY A 65 7.46 10.66 -9.73
C GLY A 65 5.97 10.57 -9.40
N GLU A 66 5.12 10.64 -10.41
CA GLU A 66 3.66 10.54 -10.23
C GLU A 66 3.22 9.19 -9.64
N LEU A 67 3.86 8.09 -10.07
CA LEU A 67 3.52 6.75 -9.57
C LEU A 67 3.81 6.66 -8.07
N GLY A 68 5.00 7.11 -7.67
CA GLY A 68 5.40 7.13 -6.26
C GLY A 68 4.56 8.09 -5.42
N GLN A 69 4.25 9.28 -5.95
CA GLN A 69 3.37 10.25 -5.29
C GLN A 69 1.96 9.69 -5.05
N ALA A 70 1.34 9.06 -6.06
CA ALA A 70 0.00 8.48 -5.93
C ALA A 70 -0.04 7.39 -4.85
N MET A 71 0.91 6.47 -4.88
CA MET A 71 1.06 5.39 -3.89
C MET A 71 1.29 5.95 -2.47
N HIS A 72 2.18 6.93 -2.35
CA HIS A 72 2.48 7.60 -1.08
C HIS A 72 1.26 8.31 -0.51
N GLN A 73 0.54 9.10 -1.32
CA GLN A 73 -0.64 9.83 -0.87
C GLN A 73 -1.77 8.91 -0.41
N GLY A 74 -1.97 7.77 -1.10
CA GLY A 74 -2.93 6.75 -0.67
C GLY A 74 -2.61 6.20 0.72
N ALA A 75 -1.35 5.85 0.95
CA ALA A 75 -0.88 5.38 2.26
C ALA A 75 -1.02 6.46 3.34
N LYS A 76 -0.64 7.71 3.03
CA LYS A 76 -0.81 8.85 3.96
C LYS A 76 -2.26 9.07 4.35
N ALA A 77 -3.19 9.02 3.40
CA ALA A 77 -4.62 9.19 3.68
C ALA A 77 -5.12 8.11 4.63
N CYS A 78 -4.68 6.86 4.45
CA CYS A 78 -4.99 5.76 5.35
C CYS A 78 -4.45 6.00 6.77
N PHE A 79 -3.15 6.27 6.89
CA PHE A 79 -2.54 6.48 8.21
C PHE A 79 -3.09 7.71 8.91
N ALA A 80 -3.40 8.79 8.19
CA ALA A 80 -4.06 9.97 8.75
C ALA A 80 -5.44 9.61 9.34
N ALA A 81 -6.25 8.83 8.62
CA ALA A 81 -7.55 8.37 9.09
C ALA A 81 -7.46 7.45 10.32
N ILE A 82 -6.43 6.60 10.38
CA ILE A 82 -6.14 5.73 11.54
C ILE A 82 -5.67 6.57 12.73
N ASN A 83 -4.74 7.49 12.51
CA ASN A 83 -4.17 8.36 13.54
C ASN A 83 -5.23 9.28 14.15
N ALA A 84 -6.17 9.79 13.35
CA ALA A 84 -7.31 10.59 13.85
C ALA A 84 -8.22 9.81 14.82
N LYS A 85 -8.18 8.47 14.79
CA LYS A 85 -8.91 7.57 15.70
C LYS A 85 -8.04 7.08 16.86
N GLY A 86 -6.87 7.69 17.09
CA GLY A 86 -5.94 7.32 18.17
C GLY A 86 -4.82 6.36 17.76
N GLY A 87 -4.62 6.12 16.46
CA GLY A 87 -3.55 5.25 15.94
C GLY A 87 -3.86 3.76 16.08
N VAL A 88 -2.83 2.93 15.93
CA VAL A 88 -2.92 1.47 16.12
C VAL A 88 -2.51 1.12 17.53
N ASN A 89 -3.39 0.48 18.30
CA ASN A 89 -3.21 0.17 19.71
C ASN A 89 -2.81 1.40 20.57
N GLY A 90 -3.34 2.59 20.23
CA GLY A 90 -3.03 3.85 20.90
C GLY A 90 -1.75 4.55 20.45
N ARG A 91 -1.12 4.07 19.38
CA ARG A 91 0.14 4.59 18.85
C ARG A 91 -0.02 5.09 17.41
N PRO A 92 0.27 6.37 17.13
CA PRO A 92 0.24 6.89 15.76
C PRO A 92 1.30 6.24 14.86
N ILE A 93 1.03 6.20 13.55
CA ILE A 93 2.00 5.78 12.53
C ILE A 93 2.52 7.02 11.80
N GLU A 94 3.84 7.14 11.68
CA GLU A 94 4.52 8.18 10.91
C GLU A 94 5.18 7.56 9.68
N LEU A 95 4.74 7.95 8.49
CA LEU A 95 5.34 7.55 7.22
C LEU A 95 6.29 8.63 6.71
N VAL A 96 7.59 8.34 6.75
CA VAL A 96 8.66 9.23 6.24
C VAL A 96 9.07 8.75 4.85
N ALA A 97 8.86 9.60 3.85
CA ALA A 97 9.27 9.31 2.47
C ALA A 97 10.45 10.17 2.04
N VAL A 98 11.39 9.55 1.34
CA VAL A 98 12.55 10.22 0.74
C VAL A 98 12.56 9.93 -0.75
N ASP A 99 12.71 11.01 -1.54
CA ASP A 99 12.76 10.94 -2.99
C ASP A 99 14.05 10.27 -3.47
N ASP A 100 13.92 9.20 -4.25
CA ASP A 100 15.04 8.58 -4.96
C ASP A 100 15.10 8.96 -6.44
N GLY A 101 14.09 9.64 -6.98
CA GLY A 101 14.01 10.05 -8.39
C GLY A 101 14.10 8.87 -9.37
N TYR A 102 13.78 7.64 -8.91
CA TYR A 102 13.97 6.39 -9.65
C TYR A 102 15.43 6.09 -9.97
N ASP A 103 16.35 6.49 -9.09
CA ASP A 103 17.79 6.24 -9.18
C ASP A 103 18.25 5.19 -8.17
N VAL A 104 18.92 4.13 -8.65
CA VAL A 104 19.35 3.00 -7.82
C VAL A 104 20.31 3.43 -6.71
N LYS A 105 21.24 4.35 -7.00
CA LYS A 105 22.25 4.78 -6.02
C LYS A 105 21.60 5.58 -4.89
N ARG A 106 20.66 6.49 -5.25
CA ARG A 106 19.88 7.26 -4.28
C ARG A 106 19.01 6.34 -3.42
N ALA A 107 18.30 5.39 -4.04
CA ALA A 107 17.47 4.41 -3.32
C ALA A 107 18.29 3.58 -2.32
N LEU A 108 19.47 3.10 -2.72
CA LEU A 108 20.40 2.38 -1.83
C LEU A 108 20.87 3.24 -0.67
N ALA A 109 21.24 4.51 -0.91
CA ALA A 109 21.67 5.43 0.13
C ALA A 109 20.52 5.71 1.14
N ASN A 110 19.29 5.94 0.63
CA ASN A 110 18.12 6.13 1.46
C ASN A 110 17.88 4.92 2.38
N VAL A 111 17.84 3.71 1.80
CA VAL A 111 17.54 2.48 2.56
C VAL A 111 18.65 2.16 3.56
N LYS A 112 19.92 2.39 3.22
CA LYS A 112 21.02 2.27 4.17
C LYS A 112 20.81 3.19 5.37
N GLY A 113 20.49 4.47 5.15
CA GLY A 113 20.19 5.41 6.23
C GLY A 113 18.97 5.00 7.06
N PHE A 114 17.94 4.43 6.44
CA PHE A 114 16.76 3.92 7.17
C PHE A 114 17.07 2.72 8.04
N ILE A 115 17.97 1.83 7.60
CA ILE A 115 18.38 0.65 8.37
C ILE A 115 19.25 1.07 9.56
N GLU A 116 20.16 2.04 9.36
CA GLU A 116 21.05 2.58 10.38
C GLU A 116 20.28 3.36 11.47
N ASP A 117 19.23 4.10 11.09
CA ASP A 117 18.31 4.74 12.04
C ASP A 117 17.37 3.72 12.68
N ARG A 118 17.75 3.26 13.88
CA ARG A 118 16.99 2.25 14.64
C ARG A 118 15.59 2.68 15.04
N ASN A 119 15.22 3.96 14.88
CA ASN A 119 13.86 4.45 15.10
C ASN A 119 12.91 4.04 13.97
N ASN A 120 13.41 3.70 12.79
CA ASN A 120 12.59 3.17 11.72
C ASN A 120 12.19 1.73 12.03
N PHE A 121 10.90 1.50 12.16
CA PHE A 121 10.35 0.18 12.48
C PHE A 121 10.36 -0.76 11.27
N ALA A 122 9.98 -0.24 10.11
CA ALA A 122 9.86 -1.00 8.86
C ALA A 122 10.16 -0.12 7.63
N LEU A 123 10.50 -0.76 6.51
CA LEU A 123 10.42 -0.17 5.18
C LEU A 123 9.01 -0.43 4.62
N PHE A 124 8.45 0.56 3.93
CA PHE A 124 7.09 0.52 3.43
C PHE A 124 6.99 1.08 2.01
N ASN A 125 6.35 0.35 1.08
CA ASN A 125 6.08 0.78 -0.30
C ASN A 125 7.28 1.38 -1.05
N CYS A 126 8.52 0.92 -0.80
CA CYS A 126 9.65 1.35 -1.63
C CYS A 126 9.41 0.91 -3.08
N MET A 127 9.76 1.81 -4.04
CA MET A 127 9.32 1.70 -5.42
C MET A 127 10.42 1.21 -6.37
N GLY A 128 10.00 0.39 -7.33
CA GLY A 128 10.74 0.11 -8.55
C GLY A 128 11.56 -1.17 -8.53
N THR A 129 11.41 -2.00 -9.55
CA THR A 129 12.11 -3.29 -9.65
C THR A 129 13.63 -3.15 -9.50
N PRO A 130 14.34 -2.30 -10.28
CA PRO A 130 15.80 -2.21 -10.16
C PRO A 130 16.27 -1.69 -8.80
N MET A 131 15.52 -0.79 -8.16
CA MET A 131 15.85 -0.30 -6.81
C MET A 131 15.64 -1.37 -5.75
N ILE A 132 14.51 -2.09 -5.82
CA ILE A 132 14.18 -3.15 -4.86
C ILE A 132 15.17 -4.30 -4.99
N GLU A 133 15.51 -4.76 -6.21
CA GLU A 133 16.54 -5.76 -6.43
C GLU A 133 17.88 -5.38 -5.79
N ALA A 134 18.29 -4.14 -5.97
CA ALA A 134 19.55 -3.64 -5.44
C ALA A 134 19.55 -3.55 -3.90
N MET A 135 18.41 -3.19 -3.26
CA MET A 135 18.33 -3.04 -1.80
C MET A 135 18.04 -4.34 -1.05
N LEU A 136 17.48 -5.37 -1.72
CA LEU A 136 17.08 -6.64 -1.06
C LEU A 136 18.19 -7.29 -0.22
N PRO A 137 19.44 -7.41 -0.67
CA PRO A 137 20.48 -8.04 0.15
C PRO A 137 20.62 -7.39 1.54
N GLN A 138 20.78 -6.06 1.60
CA GLN A 138 20.90 -5.36 2.89
C GLN A 138 19.61 -5.39 3.73
N VAL A 139 18.42 -5.39 3.09
CA VAL A 139 17.14 -5.51 3.78
C VAL A 139 16.99 -6.88 4.43
N ILE A 140 17.35 -7.94 3.72
CA ILE A 140 17.27 -9.32 4.23
C ILE A 140 18.26 -9.50 5.40
N GLU A 141 19.50 -9.06 5.23
CA GLU A 141 20.56 -9.14 6.25
C GLU A 141 20.19 -8.37 7.52
N SER A 142 19.61 -7.17 7.39
CA SER A 142 19.23 -6.34 8.54
C SER A 142 18.03 -6.86 9.32
N GLY A 143 17.23 -7.75 8.73
CA GLY A 143 15.98 -8.25 9.30
C GLY A 143 14.88 -7.19 9.47
N ILE A 144 15.06 -5.96 8.94
CA ILE A 144 14.01 -4.94 8.97
C ILE A 144 12.79 -5.42 8.16
N PRO A 145 11.55 -5.33 8.69
CA PRO A 145 10.37 -5.66 7.90
C PRO A 145 10.29 -4.79 6.64
N PHE A 146 10.15 -5.41 5.48
CA PHE A 146 9.95 -4.72 4.21
C PHE A 146 8.56 -5.02 3.68
N PHE A 147 7.67 -4.06 3.85
CA PHE A 147 6.25 -4.24 3.62
C PHE A 147 5.79 -3.62 2.31
N ALA A 148 5.11 -4.42 1.50
CA ALA A 148 4.50 -4.04 0.24
C ALA A 148 5.45 -3.33 -0.75
N PRO A 149 6.63 -3.90 -1.09
CA PRO A 149 7.47 -3.32 -2.14
C PRO A 149 6.65 -3.11 -3.42
N PHE A 150 6.76 -1.90 -4.01
CA PHE A 150 6.01 -1.52 -5.19
C PHE A 150 6.68 -2.04 -6.46
N SER A 151 6.53 -3.34 -6.67
CA SER A 151 6.92 -4.07 -7.87
C SER A 151 6.15 -5.38 -7.98
N GLY A 152 5.79 -5.77 -9.20
CA GLY A 152 5.20 -7.08 -9.51
C GLY A 152 6.23 -8.14 -9.92
N ALA A 153 7.52 -7.80 -9.99
CA ALA A 153 8.58 -8.68 -10.45
C ALA A 153 8.75 -9.91 -9.53
N LEU A 154 9.06 -11.06 -10.10
CA LEU A 154 9.34 -12.27 -9.33
C LEU A 154 10.70 -12.19 -8.63
N SER A 155 11.67 -11.49 -9.22
CA SER A 155 13.00 -11.25 -8.64
C SER A 155 12.97 -10.55 -7.28
N VAL A 156 11.93 -9.76 -6.99
CA VAL A 156 11.77 -9.07 -5.70
C VAL A 156 10.90 -9.85 -4.70
N ARG A 157 10.65 -11.13 -4.93
CA ARG A 157 9.81 -12.03 -4.12
C ARG A 157 10.60 -13.24 -3.61
N PRO A 158 11.64 -13.01 -2.79
CA PRO A 158 12.51 -14.08 -2.32
C PRO A 158 11.75 -15.01 -1.37
N LYS A 159 11.73 -16.31 -1.68
CA LYS A 159 11.01 -17.33 -0.89
C LYS A 159 11.55 -17.49 0.54
N ASN A 160 12.81 -17.17 0.77
CA ASN A 160 13.50 -17.41 2.03
C ASN A 160 13.61 -16.16 2.92
N ALA A 161 13.03 -15.03 2.53
CA ALA A 161 13.10 -13.78 3.28
C ALA A 161 11.77 -13.53 4.02
N ARG A 162 11.68 -14.02 5.26
CA ARG A 162 10.48 -13.87 6.10
C ARG A 162 10.13 -12.41 6.42
N ASN A 163 11.09 -11.49 6.29
CA ASN A 163 10.89 -10.06 6.54
C ASN A 163 10.42 -9.26 5.31
N VAL A 164 10.19 -9.91 4.14
CA VAL A 164 9.70 -9.26 2.91
C VAL A 164 8.28 -9.71 2.61
N PHE A 165 7.34 -8.76 2.50
CA PHE A 165 5.91 -9.01 2.37
C PHE A 165 5.35 -8.37 1.10
N ASN A 166 5.12 -9.16 0.06
CA ASN A 166 4.54 -8.71 -1.19
C ASN A 166 3.01 -8.83 -1.13
N ILE A 167 2.28 -7.75 -1.40
CA ILE A 167 0.81 -7.75 -1.40
C ILE A 167 0.28 -7.89 -2.82
N ARG A 168 0.62 -6.97 -3.72
CA ARG A 168 0.08 -6.92 -5.09
C ARG A 168 0.31 -8.21 -5.86
N ALA A 169 -0.58 -8.52 -6.80
CA ALA A 169 -0.38 -9.57 -7.81
C ALA A 169 0.95 -9.36 -8.55
N SER A 170 1.56 -10.45 -8.99
CA SER A 170 2.82 -10.40 -9.73
C SER A 170 2.61 -9.98 -11.20
N TYR A 171 3.66 -9.52 -11.86
CA TYR A 171 3.62 -9.29 -13.31
C TYR A 171 3.31 -10.58 -14.07
N ALA A 172 3.62 -11.75 -13.47
CA ALA A 172 3.23 -13.04 -14.05
C ALA A 172 1.71 -13.28 -13.99
N ASP A 173 1.05 -12.89 -12.88
CA ASP A 173 -0.41 -12.97 -12.76
C ASP A 173 -1.09 -11.98 -13.73
N GLU A 174 -0.58 -10.75 -13.84
CA GLU A 174 -1.10 -9.74 -14.77
C GLU A 174 -0.92 -10.17 -16.24
N ALA A 175 0.29 -10.62 -16.61
CA ALA A 175 0.59 -11.09 -17.96
C ALA A 175 -0.26 -12.30 -18.35
N GLU A 176 -0.49 -13.23 -17.41
CA GLU A 176 -1.36 -14.39 -17.66
C GLU A 176 -2.78 -13.95 -17.99
N GLN A 177 -3.34 -13.03 -17.20
CA GLN A 177 -4.70 -12.51 -17.42
C GLN A 177 -4.83 -11.82 -18.79
N LEU A 178 -3.83 -11.02 -19.18
CA LEU A 178 -3.82 -10.33 -20.49
C LEU A 178 -3.70 -11.32 -21.65
N VAL A 179 -2.76 -12.26 -21.56
CA VAL A 179 -2.53 -13.24 -22.65
C VAL A 179 -3.69 -14.22 -22.77
N GLN A 180 -4.23 -14.68 -21.64
CA GLN A 180 -5.42 -15.55 -21.63
C GLN A 180 -6.62 -14.84 -22.28
N HIS A 181 -6.84 -13.57 -21.97
CA HIS A 181 -7.89 -12.77 -22.61
C HIS A 181 -7.70 -12.69 -24.12
N LEU A 182 -6.47 -12.32 -24.58
CA LEU A 182 -6.15 -12.26 -25.99
C LEU A 182 -6.37 -13.60 -26.71
N ALA A 183 -5.91 -14.71 -26.12
CA ALA A 183 -6.12 -16.05 -26.64
C ALA A 183 -7.61 -16.40 -26.75
N THR A 184 -8.41 -16.05 -25.72
CA THR A 184 -9.85 -16.31 -25.67
C THR A 184 -10.63 -15.60 -26.76
N ILE A 185 -10.25 -14.34 -27.09
CA ILE A 185 -10.88 -13.59 -28.18
C ILE A 185 -10.28 -13.89 -29.56
N GLY A 186 -9.37 -14.88 -29.65
CA GLY A 186 -8.83 -15.39 -30.91
C GLY A 186 -7.68 -14.57 -31.50
N ILE A 187 -7.07 -13.65 -30.77
CA ILE A 187 -5.87 -12.90 -31.18
C ILE A 187 -4.66 -13.82 -31.20
N LYS A 188 -3.94 -13.85 -32.31
CA LYS A 188 -2.78 -14.74 -32.49
C LYS A 188 -1.48 -13.98 -32.75
N ARG A 189 -1.53 -12.83 -33.41
CA ARG A 189 -0.36 -12.02 -33.75
C ARG A 189 -0.17 -10.89 -32.74
N ILE A 190 0.69 -11.14 -31.75
CA ILE A 190 0.94 -10.23 -30.66
C ILE A 190 2.37 -9.72 -30.75
N ALA A 191 2.57 -8.41 -30.70
CA ALA A 191 3.89 -7.82 -30.50
C ALA A 191 4.09 -7.50 -29.01
N ILE A 192 5.36 -7.55 -28.57
CA ILE A 192 5.74 -7.19 -27.20
C ILE A 192 6.68 -5.99 -27.27
N VAL A 193 6.36 -4.94 -26.50
CA VAL A 193 7.29 -3.82 -26.25
C VAL A 193 7.55 -3.73 -24.75
N TYR A 194 8.81 -3.58 -24.34
CA TYR A 194 9.16 -3.49 -22.95
C TYR A 194 10.32 -2.51 -22.71
N GLN A 195 10.38 -1.97 -21.48
CA GLN A 195 11.40 -0.99 -21.11
C GLN A 195 12.76 -1.66 -20.94
N ASN A 196 13.82 -1.02 -21.42
CA ASN A 196 15.18 -1.56 -21.34
C ASN A 196 15.77 -1.41 -19.93
N ASN A 197 15.20 -2.14 -18.97
CA ASN A 197 15.68 -2.26 -17.59
C ASN A 197 15.11 -3.56 -16.96
N SER A 198 15.46 -3.84 -15.70
CA SER A 198 14.98 -5.07 -15.03
C SER A 198 13.46 -5.12 -14.88
N PHE A 199 12.77 -3.98 -14.71
CA PHE A 199 11.30 -3.94 -14.72
C PHE A 199 10.74 -4.48 -16.04
N GLY A 200 11.16 -3.90 -17.17
CA GLY A 200 10.64 -4.32 -18.48
C GLY A 200 11.04 -5.77 -18.82
N LYS A 201 12.24 -6.20 -18.43
CA LYS A 201 12.68 -7.58 -18.62
C LYS A 201 11.80 -8.58 -17.86
N GLU A 202 11.43 -8.29 -16.61
CA GLU A 202 10.50 -9.12 -15.81
C GLU A 202 9.11 -9.20 -16.47
N VAL A 203 8.59 -8.07 -16.98
CA VAL A 203 7.32 -8.05 -17.72
C VAL A 203 7.41 -8.87 -19.00
N PHE A 204 8.49 -8.71 -19.76
CA PHE A 204 8.73 -9.49 -20.98
C PHE A 204 8.77 -10.98 -20.68
N ASP A 205 9.57 -11.41 -19.70
CA ASP A 205 9.71 -12.82 -19.34
C ASP A 205 8.38 -13.42 -18.86
N ALA A 206 7.61 -12.67 -18.09
CA ALA A 206 6.28 -13.07 -17.66
C ALA A 206 5.33 -13.25 -18.85
N THR A 207 5.31 -12.25 -19.75
CA THR A 207 4.49 -12.28 -20.98
C THR A 207 4.86 -13.46 -21.87
N GLN A 208 6.15 -13.67 -22.10
CA GLN A 208 6.64 -14.75 -22.97
C GLN A 208 6.30 -16.13 -22.39
N ARG A 209 6.47 -16.34 -21.08
CA ARG A 209 6.05 -17.58 -20.42
C ARG A 209 4.55 -17.83 -20.58
N SER A 210 3.73 -16.80 -20.44
CA SER A 210 2.28 -16.93 -20.62
C SER A 210 1.93 -17.22 -22.07
N MET A 211 2.50 -16.51 -23.06
CA MET A 211 2.29 -16.77 -24.49
C MET A 211 2.67 -18.22 -24.85
N THR A 212 3.78 -18.73 -24.34
CA THR A 212 4.20 -20.15 -24.55
C THR A 212 3.15 -21.13 -24.04
N ARG A 213 2.56 -20.90 -22.84
CA ARG A 213 1.48 -21.74 -22.30
C ARG A 213 0.24 -21.73 -23.21
N HIS A 214 -0.07 -20.60 -23.81
CA HIS A 214 -1.20 -20.42 -24.72
C HIS A 214 -0.86 -20.74 -26.18
N LYS A 215 0.34 -21.24 -26.47
CA LYS A 215 0.84 -21.60 -27.81
C LYS A 215 0.79 -20.40 -28.78
N LEU A 216 1.20 -19.23 -28.29
CA LEU A 216 1.28 -17.99 -29.05
C LEU A 216 2.76 -17.57 -29.19
N ASP A 217 3.11 -17.08 -30.39
CA ASP A 217 4.42 -16.53 -30.68
C ASP A 217 4.37 -15.03 -30.92
N ALA A 218 5.38 -14.29 -30.50
CA ALA A 218 5.45 -12.87 -30.70
C ALA A 218 5.83 -12.52 -32.15
N THR A 219 5.07 -11.62 -32.80
CA THR A 219 5.36 -11.11 -34.15
C THR A 219 6.54 -10.15 -34.16
N ALA A 220 6.76 -9.43 -33.06
CA ALA A 220 7.93 -8.60 -32.81
C ALA A 220 8.17 -8.49 -31.30
N ILE A 221 9.45 -8.39 -30.95
CA ILE A 221 9.89 -8.08 -29.60
C ILE A 221 10.82 -6.86 -29.70
N VAL A 222 10.47 -5.76 -29.03
CA VAL A 222 11.22 -4.52 -29.09
C VAL A 222 11.38 -3.92 -27.70
N THR A 223 12.47 -3.18 -27.50
CA THR A 223 12.73 -2.42 -26.27
C THR A 223 12.52 -0.93 -26.49
N VAL A 224 12.27 -0.21 -25.40
CA VAL A 224 12.32 1.26 -25.37
C VAL A 224 13.21 1.67 -24.19
N GLU A 225 14.13 2.61 -24.45
CA GLU A 225 15.05 3.13 -23.45
C GLU A 225 14.33 3.94 -22.36
N ASN A 226 14.91 4.01 -21.16
CA ASN A 226 14.35 4.72 -20.03
C ASN A 226 14.07 6.22 -20.31
N ASN A 227 14.87 6.83 -21.19
CA ASN A 227 14.69 8.22 -21.64
C ASN A 227 13.76 8.36 -22.84
N SER A 228 13.19 7.25 -23.34
CA SER A 228 12.31 7.15 -24.52
C SER A 228 12.89 7.63 -25.87
N SER A 229 14.21 7.77 -25.98
CA SER A 229 14.87 8.30 -27.20
C SER A 229 14.59 7.50 -28.46
N ASP A 230 14.22 6.23 -28.33
CA ASP A 230 13.96 5.28 -29.43
C ASP A 230 12.49 4.85 -29.56
N ALA A 231 11.57 5.48 -28.81
CA ALA A 231 10.16 5.10 -28.78
C ALA A 231 9.50 5.13 -30.18
N GLY A 232 9.84 6.12 -31.01
CA GLY A 232 9.37 6.21 -32.39
C GLY A 232 9.86 5.07 -33.28
N ALA A 233 11.14 4.70 -33.18
CA ALA A 233 11.71 3.59 -33.92
C ALA A 233 11.13 2.24 -33.46
N ALA A 234 10.90 2.08 -32.17
CA ALA A 234 10.22 0.91 -31.60
C ALA A 234 8.79 0.77 -32.14
N ALA A 235 8.01 1.86 -32.19
CA ALA A 235 6.67 1.88 -32.74
C ALA A 235 6.64 1.52 -34.23
N ALA A 236 7.56 2.06 -35.04
CA ALA A 236 7.68 1.72 -36.45
C ALA A 236 7.98 0.23 -36.66
N LYS A 237 8.90 -0.34 -35.88
CA LYS A 237 9.23 -1.76 -35.93
C LYS A 237 8.06 -2.65 -35.53
N VAL A 238 7.29 -2.28 -34.50
CA VAL A 238 6.06 -2.99 -34.13
C VAL A 238 5.04 -2.91 -35.26
N ALA A 239 4.81 -1.72 -35.84
CA ALA A 239 3.83 -1.53 -36.91
C ALA A 239 4.12 -2.39 -38.16
N THR A 240 5.40 -2.53 -38.54
CA THR A 240 5.81 -3.34 -39.70
C THR A 240 5.64 -4.85 -39.46
N SER A 241 5.61 -5.33 -38.21
CA SER A 241 5.38 -6.74 -37.90
C SER A 241 3.90 -7.16 -38.05
N ASN A 242 3.03 -6.24 -38.36
CA ASN A 242 1.59 -6.43 -38.59
C ASN A 242 0.88 -7.20 -37.45
N PRO A 243 1.01 -6.77 -36.18
CA PRO A 243 0.35 -7.41 -35.06
C PRO A 243 -1.16 -7.13 -35.05
N GLU A 244 -1.91 -7.98 -34.35
CA GLU A 244 -3.33 -7.78 -34.02
C GLU A 244 -3.49 -7.06 -32.67
N ALA A 245 -2.50 -7.20 -31.79
CA ALA A 245 -2.43 -6.51 -30.50
C ALA A 245 -0.96 -6.29 -30.08
N VAL A 246 -0.73 -5.33 -29.17
CA VAL A 246 0.57 -5.07 -28.57
C VAL A 246 0.47 -5.19 -27.05
N LEU A 247 1.35 -5.99 -26.45
CA LEU A 247 1.56 -6.00 -25.00
C LEU A 247 2.65 -4.99 -24.64
N VAL A 248 2.30 -4.04 -23.76
CA VAL A 248 3.12 -2.87 -23.43
C VAL A 248 3.63 -3.00 -22.00
N GLY A 249 4.92 -3.31 -21.83
CA GLY A 249 5.66 -3.37 -20.57
C GLY A 249 6.49 -2.11 -20.33
N LEU A 250 5.89 -0.94 -20.45
CA LEU A 250 6.53 0.36 -20.28
C LEU A 250 5.91 1.13 -19.11
N ALA A 251 6.63 2.12 -18.57
CA ALA A 251 6.17 2.97 -17.49
C ALA A 251 6.54 4.45 -17.74
N GLY A 252 5.67 5.37 -17.33
CA GLY A 252 5.90 6.83 -17.42
C GLY A 252 6.15 7.34 -18.85
N LYS A 253 7.18 8.19 -19.03
CA LYS A 253 7.48 8.83 -20.31
C LYS A 253 7.68 7.84 -21.48
N PRO A 254 8.41 6.72 -21.36
CA PRO A 254 8.51 5.71 -22.41
C PRO A 254 7.15 5.20 -22.91
N THR A 255 6.18 5.03 -22.01
CA THR A 255 4.82 4.63 -22.37
C THR A 255 4.13 5.70 -23.22
N ILE A 256 4.19 6.96 -22.78
CA ILE A 256 3.54 8.10 -23.43
C ILE A 256 4.05 8.23 -24.87
N ASP A 257 5.38 8.26 -25.02
CA ASP A 257 6.01 8.49 -26.33
C ASP A 257 5.79 7.31 -27.29
N PHE A 258 5.87 6.06 -26.76
CA PHE A 258 5.58 4.88 -27.58
C PHE A 258 4.12 4.84 -28.04
N VAL A 259 3.15 5.08 -27.15
CA VAL A 259 1.73 5.05 -27.49
C VAL A 259 1.40 6.11 -28.53
N LYS A 260 1.87 7.34 -28.36
CA LYS A 260 1.67 8.42 -29.34
C LYS A 260 2.27 8.05 -30.71
N ALA A 261 3.49 7.56 -30.74
CA ALA A 261 4.12 7.10 -31.99
C ALA A 261 3.36 5.92 -32.62
N MET A 262 2.90 4.97 -31.82
CA MET A 262 2.14 3.81 -32.31
C MET A 262 0.80 4.23 -32.93
N ARG A 263 0.09 5.20 -32.31
CA ARG A 263 -1.17 5.75 -32.84
C ARG A 263 -1.00 6.47 -34.19
N MET A 264 0.17 7.10 -34.40
CA MET A 264 0.49 7.68 -35.73
C MET A 264 0.64 6.60 -36.81
N HIS A 265 1.21 5.45 -36.49
CA HIS A 265 1.36 4.34 -37.44
C HIS A 265 0.07 3.53 -37.61
N ARG A 266 -0.61 3.22 -36.49
CA ARG A 266 -1.81 2.36 -36.50
C ARG A 266 -2.79 2.78 -35.40
N LYS A 267 -3.64 3.76 -35.71
CA LYS A 267 -4.58 4.41 -34.77
C LYS A 267 -5.49 3.42 -34.02
N GLY A 268 -6.01 2.40 -34.69
CA GLY A 268 -6.95 1.44 -34.13
C GLY A 268 -6.33 0.16 -33.55
N LEU A 269 -5.00 0.03 -33.51
CA LEU A 269 -4.35 -1.18 -33.00
C LEU A 269 -4.60 -1.34 -31.49
N PRO A 270 -5.16 -2.48 -31.02
CA PRO A 270 -5.37 -2.75 -29.61
C PRO A 270 -4.04 -2.77 -28.84
N LEU A 271 -3.97 -2.00 -27.77
CA LEU A 271 -2.83 -1.98 -26.83
C LEU A 271 -3.29 -2.53 -25.50
N TYR A 272 -2.47 -3.38 -24.92
CA TYR A 272 -2.68 -4.02 -23.62
C TYR A 272 -1.50 -3.72 -22.73
N ALA A 273 -1.73 -3.31 -21.50
CA ALA A 273 -0.67 -2.93 -20.59
C ALA A 273 -0.90 -3.44 -19.15
N LEU A 274 0.17 -3.50 -18.39
CA LEU A 274 0.10 -3.85 -16.98
C LEU A 274 -0.30 -2.63 -16.13
N SER A 275 -0.74 -2.86 -14.91
CA SER A 275 -1.26 -1.88 -13.94
C SER A 275 -0.36 -0.64 -13.75
N ILE A 276 0.95 -0.77 -13.93
CA ILE A 276 1.93 0.33 -13.82
C ILE A 276 1.67 1.45 -14.83
N MET A 277 1.08 1.13 -15.98
CA MET A 277 0.71 2.12 -17.00
C MET A 277 -0.48 2.99 -16.58
N GLY A 278 -1.35 2.52 -15.70
CA GLY A 278 -2.63 3.14 -15.35
C GLY A 278 -2.55 4.40 -14.49
N ALA A 279 -1.38 5.03 -14.36
CA ALA A 279 -1.24 6.29 -13.65
C ALA A 279 -2.03 7.41 -14.34
N ALA A 280 -2.77 8.20 -13.56
CA ALA A 280 -3.72 9.19 -14.07
C ALA A 280 -3.05 10.26 -14.97
N ALA A 281 -1.84 10.76 -14.62
CA ALA A 281 -1.18 11.74 -15.47
C ALA A 281 -0.51 11.08 -16.69
N THR A 282 -0.10 9.81 -16.62
CA THR A 282 0.33 9.07 -17.81
C THR A 282 -0.80 9.02 -18.83
N LEU A 283 -2.01 8.64 -18.41
CA LEU A 283 -3.21 8.63 -19.26
C LEU A 283 -3.56 10.04 -19.78
N LYS A 284 -3.54 11.03 -18.86
CA LYS A 284 -3.79 12.44 -19.23
C LYS A 284 -2.77 12.97 -20.23
N ALA A 285 -1.49 12.63 -20.10
CA ALA A 285 -0.43 13.06 -21.01
C ALA A 285 -0.53 12.41 -22.40
N MET A 286 -1.12 11.22 -22.50
CA MET A 286 -1.44 10.58 -23.77
C MET A 286 -2.68 11.21 -24.43
N GLY A 287 -3.61 11.77 -23.65
CA GLY A 287 -4.85 12.34 -24.16
C GLY A 287 -5.70 11.30 -24.91
N ASP A 288 -6.22 11.65 -26.07
CA ASP A 288 -7.08 10.76 -26.88
C ASP A 288 -6.38 9.46 -27.32
N ASP A 289 -5.04 9.45 -27.38
CA ASP A 289 -4.26 8.27 -27.74
C ASP A 289 -4.35 7.14 -26.68
N ALA A 290 -4.75 7.48 -25.45
CA ALA A 290 -5.00 6.50 -24.39
C ALA A 290 -6.30 5.71 -24.60
N THR A 291 -7.25 6.24 -25.37
CA THR A 291 -8.58 5.63 -25.55
C THR A 291 -8.49 4.20 -26.08
N GLY A 292 -9.21 3.30 -25.43
CA GLY A 292 -9.28 1.88 -25.85
C GLY A 292 -8.05 1.05 -25.44
N ILE A 293 -7.11 1.58 -24.66
CA ILE A 293 -6.04 0.77 -24.09
C ILE A 293 -6.66 -0.09 -22.97
N ALA A 294 -6.44 -1.39 -23.05
CA ALA A 294 -6.80 -2.32 -21.98
C ALA A 294 -5.66 -2.40 -20.97
N ILE A 295 -5.98 -2.27 -19.69
CA ILE A 295 -4.98 -2.26 -18.60
C ILE A 295 -5.41 -3.26 -17.53
N SER A 296 -4.50 -4.17 -17.13
CA SER A 296 -4.69 -4.97 -15.95
C SER A 296 -4.63 -4.11 -14.69
N GLN A 297 -5.46 -4.41 -13.69
CA GLN A 297 -5.47 -3.71 -12.42
C GLN A 297 -5.32 -4.72 -11.29
N VAL A 298 -4.52 -4.39 -10.29
CA VAL A 298 -4.21 -5.27 -9.14
C VAL A 298 -4.99 -4.89 -7.88
N VAL A 299 -5.88 -3.92 -8.00
CA VAL A 299 -6.82 -3.47 -6.97
C VAL A 299 -8.16 -3.11 -7.63
N PRO A 300 -9.27 -3.09 -6.89
CA PRO A 300 -10.58 -2.71 -7.42
C PRO A 300 -10.58 -1.30 -8.02
N LEU A 301 -11.58 -1.03 -8.83
CA LEU A 301 -11.80 0.29 -9.43
C LEU A 301 -11.98 1.37 -8.33
N PRO A 302 -11.15 2.43 -8.28
CA PRO A 302 -11.10 3.38 -7.18
C PRO A 302 -12.36 4.26 -7.01
N ASN A 303 -13.28 4.22 -7.97
CA ASN A 303 -14.59 4.88 -7.93
C ASN A 303 -15.76 3.91 -7.70
N ALA A 304 -15.52 2.60 -7.53
CA ALA A 304 -16.55 1.59 -7.27
C ALA A 304 -17.06 1.67 -5.83
N THR A 305 -17.92 2.64 -5.53
CA THR A 305 -18.44 2.89 -4.18
C THR A 305 -19.29 1.76 -3.59
N VAL A 306 -19.68 0.79 -4.41
CA VAL A 306 -20.34 -0.45 -3.96
C VAL A 306 -19.38 -1.34 -3.16
N VAL A 307 -18.08 -1.24 -3.40
CA VAL A 307 -17.04 -1.97 -2.69
C VAL A 307 -16.71 -1.25 -1.37
N PRO A 308 -16.90 -1.89 -0.20
CA PRO A 308 -16.76 -1.22 1.10
C PRO A 308 -15.40 -0.55 1.31
N VAL A 309 -14.30 -1.24 1.03
CA VAL A 309 -12.95 -0.65 1.22
C VAL A 309 -12.69 0.53 0.28
N VAL A 310 -13.29 0.56 -0.91
CA VAL A 310 -13.19 1.71 -1.82
C VAL A 310 -13.94 2.93 -1.27
N ARG A 311 -15.11 2.75 -0.64
CA ARG A 311 -15.81 3.83 0.06
C ARG A 311 -14.96 4.41 1.19
N GLU A 312 -14.34 3.54 2.00
CA GLU A 312 -13.45 3.97 3.08
C GLU A 312 -12.25 4.75 2.54
N PHE A 313 -11.64 4.27 1.45
CA PHE A 313 -10.57 4.97 0.77
C PHE A 313 -10.99 6.37 0.33
N GLN A 314 -12.12 6.50 -0.36
CA GLN A 314 -12.61 7.80 -0.84
C GLN A 314 -12.90 8.77 0.31
N GLN A 315 -13.45 8.29 1.43
CA GLN A 315 -13.67 9.10 2.62
C GLN A 315 -12.34 9.59 3.22
N ALA A 316 -11.37 8.70 3.37
CA ALA A 316 -10.04 9.04 3.87
C ALA A 316 -9.29 10.00 2.93
N TRP A 317 -9.38 9.78 1.60
CA TRP A 317 -8.81 10.63 0.56
C TRP A 317 -9.34 12.05 0.64
N LYS A 318 -10.67 12.20 0.72
CA LYS A 318 -11.32 13.49 0.88
C LYS A 318 -10.95 14.17 2.20
N ALA A 319 -10.94 13.43 3.30
CA ALA A 319 -10.59 13.95 4.62
C ALA A 319 -9.12 14.41 4.71
N ALA A 320 -8.23 13.77 3.97
CA ALA A 320 -6.82 14.17 3.88
C ALA A 320 -6.58 15.41 3.00
N GLY A 321 -7.63 15.97 2.37
CA GLY A 321 -7.54 17.17 1.53
C GLY A 321 -6.70 16.98 0.26
N VAL A 322 -6.56 15.74 -0.23
CA VAL A 322 -5.77 15.47 -1.44
C VAL A 322 -6.51 15.99 -2.67
N THR A 323 -5.85 16.85 -3.44
CA THR A 323 -6.44 17.49 -4.63
C THR A 323 -6.34 16.65 -5.91
N LEU A 324 -5.47 15.62 -5.90
CA LEU A 324 -5.38 14.68 -7.02
C LEU A 324 -6.62 13.81 -7.12
N ALA A 325 -6.98 13.40 -8.33
CA ALA A 325 -8.04 12.41 -8.52
C ALA A 325 -7.64 11.05 -7.92
N PRO A 326 -8.57 10.34 -7.28
CA PRO A 326 -8.34 8.96 -6.86
C PRO A 326 -7.90 8.08 -8.04
N SER A 327 -6.88 7.24 -7.83
CA SER A 327 -6.37 6.32 -8.83
C SER A 327 -6.16 4.93 -8.26
N HIS A 328 -6.00 3.92 -9.12
CA HIS A 328 -5.66 2.56 -8.69
C HIS A 328 -4.39 2.53 -7.83
N LEU A 329 -3.35 3.30 -8.21
CA LEU A 329 -2.11 3.40 -7.42
C LEU A 329 -2.33 4.03 -6.05
N ALA A 330 -3.19 5.05 -5.95
CA ALA A 330 -3.55 5.65 -4.67
C ALA A 330 -4.33 4.65 -3.79
N LEU A 331 -5.27 3.92 -4.38
CA LEU A 331 -6.01 2.86 -3.68
C LEU A 331 -5.07 1.73 -3.24
N GLU A 332 -4.11 1.32 -4.07
CA GLU A 332 -3.11 0.31 -3.71
C GLU A 332 -2.28 0.76 -2.49
N GLY A 333 -1.81 2.00 -2.48
CA GLY A 333 -1.12 2.57 -1.32
C GLY A 333 -1.97 2.56 -0.04
N TYR A 334 -3.25 2.89 -0.18
CA TYR A 334 -4.22 2.84 0.91
C TYR A 334 -4.43 1.41 1.43
N LEU A 335 -4.63 0.43 0.54
CA LEU A 335 -4.82 -0.97 0.90
C LEU A 335 -3.58 -1.54 1.61
N ASN A 336 -2.38 -1.24 1.09
CA ASN A 336 -1.12 -1.65 1.72
C ASN A 336 -1.01 -1.10 3.15
N ALA A 337 -1.40 0.16 3.36
CA ALA A 337 -1.42 0.79 4.68
C ALA A 337 -2.46 0.16 5.62
N ARG A 338 -3.64 -0.24 5.12
CA ARG A 338 -4.66 -0.96 5.89
C ARG A 338 -4.15 -2.33 6.35
N VAL A 339 -3.50 -3.08 5.45
CA VAL A 339 -2.93 -4.40 5.78
C VAL A 339 -1.79 -4.25 6.78
N PHE A 340 -0.91 -3.25 6.60
CA PHE A 340 0.15 -2.94 7.57
C PHE A 340 -0.41 -2.63 8.96
N ALA A 341 -1.43 -1.80 9.03
CA ALA A 341 -2.06 -1.41 10.29
C ALA A 341 -2.71 -2.61 10.99
N GLU A 342 -3.32 -3.54 10.26
CA GLU A 342 -3.88 -4.76 10.82
C GLU A 342 -2.79 -5.70 11.36
N ALA A 343 -1.71 -5.93 10.61
CA ALA A 343 -0.57 -6.70 11.08
C ALA A 343 0.03 -6.08 12.36
N LEU A 344 0.13 -4.75 12.40
CA LEU A 344 0.61 -4.02 13.57
C LEU A 344 -0.35 -4.14 14.76
N ARG A 345 -1.67 -4.11 14.53
CA ARG A 345 -2.70 -4.30 15.55
C ARG A 345 -2.57 -5.67 16.22
N LEU A 346 -2.35 -6.71 15.41
CA LEU A 346 -2.15 -8.09 15.88
C LEU A 346 -0.82 -8.26 16.63
N ALA A 347 0.21 -7.50 16.29
CA ALA A 347 1.50 -7.50 17.00
C ALA A 347 1.43 -6.89 18.41
N GLY A 348 0.31 -6.23 18.76
CA GLY A 348 0.04 -5.68 20.10
C GLY A 348 0.58 -4.27 20.33
N ARG A 349 0.44 -3.77 21.58
CA ARG A 349 0.77 -2.37 21.95
C ARG A 349 2.27 -2.04 21.82
N ASN A 350 3.15 -2.99 22.10
CA ASN A 350 4.60 -2.82 22.05
C ASN A 350 5.19 -3.77 21.00
N PRO A 351 4.94 -3.52 19.69
CA PRO A 351 5.37 -4.43 18.65
C PRO A 351 6.90 -4.45 18.53
N THR A 352 7.46 -5.65 18.48
CA THR A 352 8.84 -5.86 18.00
C THR A 352 8.81 -6.13 16.49
N ARG A 353 9.94 -5.94 15.78
CA ARG A 353 10.04 -6.31 14.35
C ARG A 353 9.72 -7.80 14.16
N SER A 354 10.22 -8.69 15.01
CA SER A 354 9.92 -10.13 14.96
C SER A 354 8.43 -10.40 15.16
N GLY A 355 7.80 -9.83 16.22
CA GLY A 355 6.37 -10.00 16.47
C GLY A 355 5.49 -9.48 15.33
N PHE A 356 5.89 -8.39 14.69
CA PHE A 356 5.21 -7.87 13.49
C PHE A 356 5.34 -8.82 12.31
N ILE A 357 6.53 -9.38 12.08
CA ILE A 357 6.77 -10.38 11.02
C ILE A 357 5.85 -11.58 11.23
N ASP A 358 5.81 -12.13 12.45
CA ASP A 358 4.96 -13.28 12.75
C ASP A 358 3.47 -12.96 12.63
N SER A 359 3.03 -11.78 13.09
CA SER A 359 1.66 -11.31 12.95
C SER A 359 1.26 -11.16 11.48
N THR A 360 2.17 -10.66 10.63
CA THR A 360 1.91 -10.55 9.19
C THR A 360 1.72 -11.91 8.54
N TRP A 361 2.59 -12.90 8.84
CA TRP A 361 2.46 -14.25 8.33
C TRP A 361 1.22 -14.99 8.85
N ASN A 362 0.62 -14.51 9.95
CA ASN A 362 -0.63 -15.05 10.50
C ASN A 362 -1.89 -14.47 9.84
N LEU A 363 -1.79 -13.46 8.98
CA LEU A 363 -2.91 -12.97 8.16
C LEU A 363 -3.21 -13.95 7.01
N LYS A 364 -3.89 -15.07 7.32
CA LYS A 364 -4.18 -16.15 6.36
C LYS A 364 -5.37 -15.84 5.45
N ARG A 365 -6.34 -15.09 5.93
CA ARG A 365 -7.48 -14.58 5.15
C ARG A 365 -7.95 -13.30 5.79
N TYR A 366 -7.56 -12.18 5.22
CA TYR A 366 -8.00 -10.88 5.68
C TYR A 366 -8.71 -10.16 4.55
N ASP A 367 -10.05 -10.07 4.67
CA ASP A 367 -10.89 -9.30 3.76
C ASP A 367 -11.01 -7.86 4.27
N LEU A 368 -10.56 -6.91 3.46
CA LEU A 368 -10.68 -5.49 3.74
C LEU A 368 -12.07 -4.91 3.36
N GLY A 369 -12.99 -5.76 2.95
CA GLY A 369 -14.29 -5.38 2.44
C GLY A 369 -14.31 -5.31 0.90
N GLY A 370 -14.04 -6.44 0.26
CA GLY A 370 -13.98 -6.61 -1.19
C GLY A 370 -12.56 -6.60 -1.79
N PHE A 371 -11.55 -6.66 -0.95
CA PHE A 371 -10.16 -6.95 -1.33
C PHE A 371 -9.54 -7.87 -0.27
N GLU A 372 -9.26 -9.11 -0.65
CA GLU A 372 -8.71 -10.12 0.26
C GLU A 372 -7.20 -10.25 0.10
N VAL A 373 -6.50 -10.38 1.23
CA VAL A 373 -5.08 -10.75 1.29
C VAL A 373 -4.89 -12.00 2.14
N SER A 374 -3.93 -12.84 1.75
CA SER A 374 -3.59 -14.06 2.46
C SER A 374 -2.09 -14.34 2.36
N PHE A 375 -1.38 -14.19 3.47
CA PHE A 375 0.05 -14.53 3.52
C PHE A 375 0.22 -16.02 3.78
N SER A 376 1.02 -16.69 2.96
CA SER A 376 1.37 -18.10 3.12
C SER A 376 2.79 -18.38 2.64
N ASP A 377 3.44 -19.40 3.20
CA ASP A 377 4.82 -19.76 2.85
C ASP A 377 4.95 -20.25 1.40
N SER A 378 3.85 -20.70 0.78
CA SER A 378 3.80 -21.15 -0.61
C SER A 378 3.48 -20.05 -1.62
N ALA A 379 2.96 -18.89 -1.17
CA ALA A 379 2.56 -17.80 -2.03
C ALA A 379 3.68 -16.75 -2.14
N THR A 380 3.90 -16.26 -3.34
CA THR A 380 4.85 -15.16 -3.60
C THR A 380 4.24 -13.78 -3.38
N ASN A 381 2.91 -13.70 -3.26
CA ASN A 381 2.14 -12.47 -3.03
C ASN A 381 0.86 -12.79 -2.25
N ALA A 382 0.43 -11.84 -1.44
CA ALA A 382 -0.74 -12.01 -0.58
C ALA A 382 -2.07 -11.84 -1.33
N SER A 383 -2.10 -11.07 -2.43
CA SER A 383 -3.26 -10.93 -3.31
C SER A 383 -2.95 -11.44 -4.72
N ARG A 384 -3.93 -12.08 -5.34
CA ARG A 384 -3.92 -12.46 -6.76
C ARG A 384 -5.00 -11.72 -7.55
N PHE A 385 -5.52 -10.65 -6.97
CA PHE A 385 -6.53 -9.85 -7.63
C PHE A 385 -5.95 -9.25 -8.91
N VAL A 386 -6.53 -9.60 -10.04
CA VAL A 386 -6.26 -9.00 -11.36
C VAL A 386 -7.58 -8.91 -12.12
N GLU A 387 -7.93 -7.70 -12.52
CA GLU A 387 -9.04 -7.45 -13.43
C GLU A 387 -8.59 -6.63 -14.63
N LEU A 388 -9.36 -6.66 -15.72
CA LEU A 388 -9.09 -5.86 -16.92
C LEU A 388 -10.00 -4.65 -16.95
N THR A 389 -9.41 -3.49 -17.20
CA THR A 389 -10.14 -2.24 -17.43
C THR A 389 -9.77 -1.69 -18.79
N MET A 390 -10.64 -0.86 -19.35
CA MET A 390 -10.38 -0.19 -20.63
C MET A 390 -10.50 1.32 -20.43
N VAL A 391 -9.53 2.06 -20.96
CA VAL A 391 -9.52 3.52 -20.89
C VAL A 391 -10.62 4.08 -21.81
N ALA A 392 -11.57 4.81 -21.24
CA ALA A 392 -12.63 5.50 -21.96
C ALA A 392 -12.11 6.79 -22.62
N ARG A 393 -12.94 7.43 -23.48
CA ARG A 393 -12.57 8.66 -24.20
C ARG A 393 -12.23 9.85 -23.32
N ASP A 394 -12.74 9.87 -22.10
CA ASP A 394 -12.47 10.93 -21.12
C ASP A 394 -11.27 10.60 -20.21
N GLY A 395 -10.48 9.57 -20.55
CA GLY A 395 -9.32 9.13 -19.79
C GLY A 395 -9.66 8.42 -18.47
N ARG A 396 -10.94 8.09 -18.25
CA ARG A 396 -11.41 7.31 -17.08
C ARG A 396 -11.47 5.81 -17.41
N PHE A 397 -11.60 5.01 -16.36
CA PHE A 397 -11.87 3.57 -16.45
C PHE A 397 -13.34 3.28 -16.21
#